data_28f6ba50f67f95766f1d247b3a81c0c3
#
_entry.id   28f6ba50f67f95766f1d247b3a81c0c3
#
_cell.length_a   1.000
_cell.length_b   1.000
_cell.length_c   1.000
_cell.angle_alpha   90.00
_cell.angle_beta   90.00
_cell.angle_gamma   90.00
#
_symmetry.space_group_name_H-M   'P 1'
#
loop_
_entity.id
_entity.type
_entity.pdbx_description
1 polymer ?
#
loop_
_entity_poly.entity_id
_entity_poly.type
_entity_poly.pdbx_seq_one_letter_code
_entity_poly.pdbx_strand_id
1 'polypeptide(L)'
;MNDDLILSVVMGSRAYGLETDDSDTDRRGVYAAPTAAFWRLDKPPTHRDGPLPEQFSWEVERFCVLALDANPTVLECLWSPIVEMITPAGRRLRELRTAFVSEKVRHSFAGYSDAQLRGLDPAAPAWKRTMHMLRLLLSALHLVRHGEPLMQVGPHRERLLAIKRGEVPWAEVDAWRRSLSAELAAAPCTLPERPDRRRVEDFLASVRRENL
;
A
#
# COMPACT_ATOMS: atom_id res chain seq x y z
N MET A 1 11.63 21.19 10.25
CA MET A 1 10.41 20.34 10.27
C MET A 1 9.76 20.47 8.90
N ASN A 2 9.25 19.37 8.35
CA ASN A 2 8.53 19.43 7.07
C ASN A 2 7.10 19.88 7.36
N ASP A 3 6.89 21.20 7.39
CA ASP A 3 5.58 21.80 7.77
C ASP A 3 4.44 21.47 6.78
N ASP A 4 4.76 20.88 5.63
CA ASP A 4 3.82 20.46 4.58
C ASP A 4 3.41 18.97 4.64
N LEU A 5 3.94 18.18 5.57
CA LEU A 5 3.57 16.77 5.73
C LEU A 5 2.17 16.68 6.37
N ILE A 6 1.24 15.99 5.71
CA ILE A 6 -0.15 15.85 6.18
C ILE A 6 -0.45 14.50 6.82
N LEU A 7 0.33 13.46 6.47
CA LEU A 7 0.20 12.11 7.01
C LEU A 7 1.59 11.45 7.04
N SER A 8 1.91 10.76 8.15
CA SER A 8 3.03 9.82 8.25
C SER A 8 2.57 8.55 8.93
N VAL A 9 2.86 7.41 8.32
CA VAL A 9 2.50 6.09 8.80
C VAL A 9 3.71 5.16 8.74
N VAL A 10 3.72 4.17 9.63
CA VAL A 10 4.66 3.04 9.53
C VAL A 10 4.02 1.95 8.67
N MET A 11 4.79 1.43 7.74
CA MET A 11 4.46 0.34 6.84
C MET A 11 5.39 -0.86 7.07
N GLY A 12 5.47 -1.75 6.09
CA GLY A 12 6.37 -2.90 6.16
C GLY A 12 6.00 -3.94 7.21
N SER A 13 6.98 -4.66 7.71
CA SER A 13 6.77 -5.78 8.63
C SER A 13 6.00 -5.39 9.90
N ARG A 14 6.24 -4.19 10.45
CA ARG A 14 5.55 -3.68 11.64
C ARG A 14 4.06 -3.46 11.42
N ALA A 15 3.69 -2.88 10.27
CA ALA A 15 2.29 -2.65 9.94
C ALA A 15 1.54 -3.96 9.63
N TYR A 16 2.24 -4.98 9.16
CA TYR A 16 1.64 -6.25 8.77
C TYR A 16 1.62 -7.31 9.89
N GLY A 17 2.20 -7.03 11.06
CA GLY A 17 2.36 -8.02 12.14
C GLY A 17 3.37 -9.11 11.78
N LEU A 18 4.37 -8.78 10.98
CA LEU A 18 5.46 -9.64 10.52
C LEU A 18 6.82 -9.19 11.07
N GLU A 19 6.81 -8.27 12.03
CA GLU A 19 8.02 -7.75 12.66
C GLU A 19 8.77 -8.82 13.45
N THR A 20 10.08 -8.67 13.45
CA THR A 20 11.06 -9.36 14.28
C THR A 20 11.94 -8.30 14.93
N ASP A 21 12.81 -8.68 15.88
CA ASP A 21 13.67 -7.75 16.61
C ASP A 21 14.55 -6.88 15.67
N ASP A 22 14.94 -7.43 14.52
CA ASP A 22 15.76 -6.75 13.51
C ASP A 22 14.94 -5.99 12.43
N SER A 23 13.63 -5.81 12.65
CA SER A 23 12.78 -5.18 11.63
C SER A 23 12.97 -3.67 11.58
N ASP A 24 13.26 -3.17 10.38
CA ASP A 24 13.33 -1.75 10.06
C ASP A 24 12.00 -1.05 10.32
N THR A 25 12.02 0.27 10.35
CA THR A 25 10.80 1.08 10.41
C THR A 25 10.59 1.78 9.07
N ASP A 26 9.80 1.15 8.22
CA ASP A 26 9.42 1.68 6.90
C ASP A 26 8.42 2.84 7.06
N ARG A 27 8.85 4.06 6.89
CA ARG A 27 7.97 5.24 6.97
C ARG A 27 7.46 5.65 5.62
N ARG A 28 6.16 5.87 5.52
CA ARG A 28 5.51 6.38 4.30
C ARG A 28 4.66 7.59 4.67
N GLY A 29 4.79 8.64 3.86
CA GLY A 29 4.10 9.89 4.13
C GLY A 29 3.38 10.47 2.92
N VAL A 30 2.53 11.45 3.20
CA VAL A 30 1.87 12.29 2.20
C VAL A 30 2.12 13.74 2.58
N TYR A 31 2.57 14.56 1.65
CA TYR A 31 2.74 15.99 1.85
C TYR A 31 1.92 16.80 0.84
N ALA A 32 1.53 18.01 1.23
CA ALA A 32 0.82 18.95 0.40
C ALA A 32 1.74 20.14 0.08
N ALA A 33 2.31 20.15 -1.12
CA ALA A 33 3.14 21.28 -1.57
C ALA A 33 2.30 22.56 -1.67
N PRO A 34 2.89 23.76 -1.43
CA PRO A 34 2.21 25.03 -1.61
C PRO A 34 1.61 25.16 -3.01
N THR A 35 0.32 25.50 -3.11
CA THR A 35 -0.39 25.55 -4.39
C THR A 35 0.25 26.51 -5.38
N ALA A 36 0.77 27.66 -4.91
CA ALA A 36 1.47 28.63 -5.74
C ALA A 36 2.71 28.05 -6.46
N ALA A 37 3.33 26.99 -5.91
CA ALA A 37 4.47 26.34 -6.55
C ALA A 37 4.09 25.61 -7.84
N PHE A 38 2.83 25.18 -7.98
CA PHE A 38 2.33 24.54 -9.20
C PHE A 38 2.14 25.49 -10.37
N TRP A 39 2.17 26.81 -10.15
CA TRP A 39 2.08 27.84 -11.19
C TRP A 39 3.44 28.24 -11.76
N ARG A 40 4.53 27.74 -11.15
CA ARG A 40 5.90 28.02 -11.60
C ARG A 40 6.33 27.04 -12.71
N LEU A 41 7.39 27.36 -13.42
CA LEU A 41 7.98 26.46 -14.41
C LEU A 41 8.50 25.18 -13.75
N ASP A 42 9.22 25.34 -12.66
CA ASP A 42 9.70 24.22 -11.83
C ASP A 42 8.60 23.77 -10.88
N LYS A 43 8.03 22.63 -11.18
CA LYS A 43 6.95 22.03 -10.37
C LYS A 43 7.50 21.38 -9.09
N PRO A 44 6.71 21.33 -8.02
CA PRO A 44 7.09 20.55 -6.86
C PRO A 44 7.36 19.08 -7.24
N PRO A 45 8.32 18.42 -6.56
CA PRO A 45 8.56 16.99 -6.78
C PRO A 45 7.30 16.19 -6.44
N THR A 46 7.06 15.10 -7.16
CA THR A 46 5.93 14.19 -6.91
C THR A 46 6.16 13.27 -5.72
N HIS A 47 7.39 13.16 -5.27
CA HIS A 47 7.82 12.39 -4.10
C HIS A 47 9.14 12.95 -3.57
N ARG A 48 9.46 12.60 -2.34
CA ARG A 48 10.74 12.93 -1.71
C ARG A 48 11.11 11.91 -0.64
N ASP A 49 12.39 11.71 -0.44
CA ASP A 49 12.91 11.02 0.73
C ASP A 49 12.82 11.93 1.96
N GLY A 50 12.68 11.33 3.11
CA GLY A 50 12.68 12.07 4.37
C GLY A 50 14.04 12.08 5.04
N PRO A 51 14.17 12.82 6.17
CA PRO A 51 15.42 12.90 6.93
C PRO A 51 15.74 11.63 7.72
N LEU A 52 14.77 10.74 7.92
CA LEU A 52 14.96 9.48 8.63
C LEU A 52 15.25 8.35 7.63
N PRO A 53 16.00 7.31 8.02
CA PRO A 53 16.17 6.10 7.22
C PRO A 53 14.80 5.50 6.84
N GLU A 54 14.71 4.92 5.66
CA GLU A 54 13.50 4.27 5.13
C GLU A 54 12.24 5.16 5.15
N GLN A 55 12.42 6.49 5.11
CA GLN A 55 11.34 7.45 5.03
C GLN A 55 11.16 7.94 3.59
N PHE A 56 9.93 7.81 3.08
CA PHE A 56 9.55 8.24 1.74
C PHE A 56 8.14 8.86 1.77
N SER A 57 7.93 9.95 1.03
CA SER A 57 6.64 10.63 0.99
C SER A 57 6.25 11.01 -0.43
N TRP A 58 4.96 10.90 -0.74
CA TRP A 58 4.37 11.37 -2.01
C TRP A 58 3.71 12.73 -1.82
N GLU A 59 3.76 13.53 -2.87
CA GLU A 59 2.90 14.70 -2.98
C GLU A 59 1.43 14.22 -3.07
N VAL A 60 0.51 14.94 -2.42
CA VAL A 60 -0.89 14.51 -2.22
C VAL A 60 -1.61 14.18 -3.52
N GLU A 61 -1.40 14.95 -4.59
CA GLU A 61 -1.99 14.65 -5.91
C GLU A 61 -1.43 13.34 -6.47
N ARG A 62 -0.10 13.16 -6.41
CA ARG A 62 0.54 11.91 -6.84
C ARG A 62 0.07 10.72 -6.04
N PHE A 63 -0.10 10.88 -4.73
CA PHE A 63 -0.65 9.86 -3.86
C PHE A 63 -2.07 9.47 -4.30
N CYS A 64 -2.95 10.46 -4.52
CA CYS A 64 -4.31 10.22 -4.97
C CYS A 64 -4.36 9.50 -6.33
N VAL A 65 -3.53 9.89 -7.30
CA VAL A 65 -3.44 9.22 -8.61
C VAL A 65 -3.05 7.75 -8.44
N LEU A 66 -2.00 7.47 -7.65
CA LEU A 66 -1.56 6.09 -7.41
C LEU A 66 -2.61 5.27 -6.65
N ALA A 67 -3.32 5.87 -5.70
CA ALA A 67 -4.40 5.20 -4.96
C ALA A 67 -5.59 4.88 -5.86
N LEU A 68 -6.01 5.80 -6.75
CA LEU A 68 -7.03 5.57 -7.79
C LEU A 68 -6.61 4.48 -8.79
N ASP A 69 -5.30 4.32 -8.99
CA ASP A 69 -4.72 3.24 -9.79
C ASP A 69 -4.56 1.92 -9.03
N ALA A 70 -5.11 1.87 -7.80
CA ALA A 70 -5.06 0.71 -6.93
C ALA A 70 -3.64 0.20 -6.64
N ASN A 71 -2.65 1.14 -6.54
CA ASN A 71 -1.29 0.78 -6.14
C ASN A 71 -1.31 0.19 -4.72
N PRO A 72 -0.85 -1.06 -4.49
CA PRO A 72 -0.96 -1.71 -3.20
C PRO A 72 -0.30 -0.94 -2.07
N THR A 73 0.94 -0.48 -2.25
CA THR A 73 1.70 0.24 -1.22
C THR A 73 0.99 1.52 -0.79
N VAL A 74 0.45 2.27 -1.76
CA VAL A 74 -0.24 3.54 -1.49
C VAL A 74 -1.60 3.31 -0.84
N LEU A 75 -2.37 2.34 -1.32
CA LEU A 75 -3.65 1.99 -0.71
C LEU A 75 -3.46 1.54 0.74
N GLU A 76 -2.53 0.63 0.99
CA GLU A 76 -2.28 0.10 2.34
C GLU A 76 -1.85 1.20 3.33
N CYS A 77 -1.20 2.29 2.89
CA CYS A 77 -0.89 3.44 3.76
C CYS A 77 -2.15 4.04 4.42
N LEU A 78 -3.29 4.04 3.72
CA LEU A 78 -4.55 4.58 4.24
C LEU A 78 -5.15 3.73 5.37
N TRP A 79 -4.78 2.46 5.45
CA TRP A 79 -5.22 1.51 6.48
C TRP A 79 -4.13 1.17 7.50
N SER A 80 -2.92 1.73 7.38
CA SER A 80 -1.88 1.44 8.36
C SER A 80 -2.38 1.63 9.79
N PRO A 81 -2.17 0.64 10.68
CA PRO A 81 -2.57 0.73 12.08
C PRO A 81 -1.63 1.66 12.88
N ILE A 82 -0.45 2.00 12.34
CA ILE A 82 0.58 2.77 13.04
C ILE A 82 0.71 4.14 12.38
N VAL A 83 0.08 5.14 12.99
CA VAL A 83 0.12 6.54 12.53
C VAL A 83 1.08 7.32 13.42
N GLU A 84 2.17 7.83 12.86
CA GLU A 84 3.14 8.65 13.58
C GLU A 84 2.74 10.13 13.61
N MET A 85 2.12 10.61 12.51
CA MET A 85 1.67 12.01 12.42
C MET A 85 0.47 12.11 11.48
N ILE A 86 -0.49 12.96 11.85
CA ILE A 86 -1.67 13.23 11.04
C ILE A 86 -2.22 14.65 11.31
N THR A 87 -2.40 15.42 10.24
CA THR A 87 -3.07 16.72 10.26
C THR A 87 -4.58 16.59 10.00
N PRO A 88 -5.38 17.66 10.09
CA PRO A 88 -6.78 17.66 9.65
C PRO A 88 -6.95 17.20 8.20
N ALA A 89 -6.08 17.64 7.26
CA ALA A 89 -6.10 17.19 5.87
C ALA A 89 -5.78 15.68 5.75
N GLY A 90 -4.80 15.19 6.50
CA GLY A 90 -4.47 13.76 6.55
C GLY A 90 -5.61 12.90 7.11
N ARG A 91 -6.36 13.40 8.09
CA ARG A 91 -7.57 12.71 8.60
C ARG A 91 -8.63 12.59 7.51
N ARG A 92 -8.95 13.69 6.80
CA ARG A 92 -9.89 13.66 5.67
C ARG A 92 -9.44 12.67 4.58
N LEU A 93 -8.13 12.62 4.27
CA LEU A 93 -7.58 11.65 3.32
C LEU A 93 -7.84 10.21 3.77
N ARG A 94 -7.61 9.89 5.04
CA ARG A 94 -7.89 8.53 5.56
C ARG A 94 -9.39 8.20 5.63
N GLU A 95 -10.24 9.16 5.96
CA GLU A 95 -11.70 9.00 5.94
C GLU A 95 -12.22 8.73 4.52
N LEU A 96 -11.54 9.28 3.52
CA LEU A 96 -11.85 9.08 2.10
C LEU A 96 -11.39 7.71 1.55
N ARG A 97 -10.68 6.90 2.31
CA ARG A 97 -9.97 5.69 1.83
C ARG A 97 -10.84 4.73 1.01
N THR A 98 -12.11 4.56 1.33
CA THR A 98 -13.02 3.69 0.59
C THR A 98 -13.35 4.21 -0.81
N ALA A 99 -13.22 5.52 -1.05
CA ALA A 99 -13.43 6.12 -2.37
C ALA A 99 -12.36 5.70 -3.41
N PHE A 100 -11.19 5.28 -2.95
CA PHE A 100 -10.11 4.78 -3.82
C PHE A 100 -10.28 3.32 -4.24
N VAL A 101 -11.12 2.56 -3.54
CA VAL A 101 -11.23 1.11 -3.72
C VAL A 101 -12.25 0.78 -4.80
N SER A 102 -11.88 -0.13 -5.71
CA SER A 102 -12.75 -0.64 -6.78
C SER A 102 -12.32 -2.05 -7.20
N GLU A 103 -13.05 -2.70 -8.10
CA GLU A 103 -12.67 -4.01 -8.67
C GLU A 103 -11.26 -4.03 -9.28
N LYS A 104 -10.71 -2.87 -9.65
CA LYS A 104 -9.33 -2.73 -10.16
C LYS A 104 -8.27 -3.32 -9.21
N VAL A 105 -8.53 -3.35 -7.90
CA VAL A 105 -7.60 -3.93 -6.90
C VAL A 105 -7.28 -5.39 -7.19
N ARG A 106 -8.24 -6.18 -7.69
CA ARG A 106 -8.03 -7.57 -8.06
C ARG A 106 -6.86 -7.73 -9.04
N HIS A 107 -6.90 -6.99 -10.14
CA HIS A 107 -5.87 -7.05 -11.17
C HIS A 107 -4.58 -6.38 -10.75
N SER A 108 -4.66 -5.24 -10.06
CA SER A 108 -3.48 -4.51 -9.61
C SER A 108 -2.65 -5.32 -8.62
N PHE A 109 -3.26 -5.82 -7.55
CA PHE A 109 -2.55 -6.60 -6.52
C PHE A 109 -2.02 -7.92 -7.08
N ALA A 110 -2.81 -8.63 -7.92
CA ALA A 110 -2.32 -9.82 -8.62
C ALA A 110 -1.10 -9.50 -9.50
N GLY A 111 -1.17 -8.41 -10.28
CA GLY A 111 -0.06 -7.96 -11.12
C GLY A 111 1.21 -7.62 -10.33
N TYR A 112 1.08 -7.00 -9.15
CA TYR A 112 2.21 -6.76 -8.25
C TYR A 112 2.76 -8.06 -7.67
N SER A 113 1.90 -9.02 -7.30
CA SER A 113 2.32 -10.35 -6.86
C SER A 113 3.07 -11.09 -7.98
N ASP A 114 2.56 -11.07 -9.21
CA ASP A 114 3.22 -11.67 -10.37
C ASP A 114 4.55 -10.98 -10.72
N ALA A 115 4.66 -9.67 -10.49
CA ALA A 115 5.91 -8.95 -10.64
C ALA A 115 6.96 -9.41 -9.61
N GLN A 116 6.54 -9.75 -8.39
CA GLN A 116 7.43 -10.38 -7.40
C GLN A 116 7.86 -11.79 -7.84
N LEU A 117 6.97 -12.55 -8.45
CA LEU A 117 7.27 -13.90 -8.94
C LEU A 117 8.28 -13.88 -10.11
N ARG A 118 8.11 -12.93 -11.05
CA ARG A 118 9.06 -12.76 -12.15
C ARG A 118 10.45 -12.46 -11.62
N GLY A 119 11.42 -13.27 -11.99
CA GLY A 119 12.81 -13.15 -11.54
C GLY A 119 13.09 -13.81 -10.18
N LEU A 120 12.16 -14.61 -9.64
CA LEU A 120 12.48 -15.59 -8.61
C LEU A 120 13.07 -16.84 -9.27
N ASP A 121 14.22 -17.28 -8.75
CA ASP A 121 14.78 -18.60 -9.10
C ASP A 121 14.20 -19.62 -8.12
N PRO A 122 13.48 -20.65 -8.61
CA PRO A 122 12.97 -21.73 -7.75
C PRO A 122 14.06 -22.50 -7.00
N ALA A 123 15.29 -22.54 -7.54
CA ALA A 123 16.42 -23.21 -6.90
C ALA A 123 17.08 -22.35 -5.80
N ALA A 124 16.94 -21.02 -5.90
CA ALA A 124 17.49 -20.07 -4.94
C ALA A 124 16.51 -18.90 -4.69
N PRO A 125 15.34 -19.14 -4.08
CA PRO A 125 14.30 -18.12 -3.94
C PRO A 125 14.76 -16.96 -3.05
N ALA A 126 14.46 -15.72 -3.46
CA ALA A 126 14.57 -14.55 -2.59
C ALA A 126 13.41 -14.57 -1.56
N TRP A 127 13.59 -15.26 -0.45
CA TRP A 127 12.53 -15.61 0.49
C TRP A 127 11.72 -14.43 1.04
N LYS A 128 12.36 -13.29 1.34
CA LYS A 128 11.66 -12.06 1.73
C LYS A 128 10.68 -11.60 0.63
N ARG A 129 11.10 -11.64 -0.62
CA ARG A 129 10.29 -11.30 -1.79
C ARG A 129 9.16 -12.31 -2.01
N THR A 130 9.45 -13.59 -1.81
CA THR A 130 8.47 -14.69 -1.89
C THR A 130 7.37 -14.54 -0.85
N MET A 131 7.72 -14.26 0.40
CA MET A 131 6.77 -13.97 1.46
C MET A 131 5.90 -12.75 1.10
N HIS A 132 6.50 -11.69 0.58
CA HIS A 132 5.77 -10.47 0.18
C HIS A 132 4.76 -10.73 -0.95
N MET A 133 5.11 -11.56 -1.92
CA MET A 133 4.21 -12.01 -2.98
C MET A 133 2.93 -12.66 -2.43
N LEU A 134 3.07 -13.59 -1.48
CA LEU A 134 1.93 -14.27 -0.85
C LEU A 134 1.09 -13.30 -0.01
N ARG A 135 1.74 -12.41 0.75
CA ARG A 135 1.05 -11.39 1.54
C ARG A 135 0.18 -10.49 0.65
N LEU A 136 0.66 -10.11 -0.54
CA LEU A 136 -0.12 -9.31 -1.49
C LEU A 136 -1.38 -10.04 -1.96
N LEU A 137 -1.29 -11.35 -2.24
CA LEU A 137 -2.47 -12.15 -2.62
C LEU A 137 -3.48 -12.26 -1.47
N LEU A 138 -3.02 -12.46 -0.24
CA LEU A 138 -3.88 -12.47 0.94
C LEU A 138 -4.57 -11.12 1.14
N SER A 139 -3.82 -10.02 0.99
CA SER A 139 -4.37 -8.66 1.10
C SER A 139 -5.40 -8.37 0.01
N ALA A 140 -5.13 -8.80 -1.24
CA ALA A 140 -6.07 -8.68 -2.35
C ALA A 140 -7.37 -9.44 -2.10
N LEU A 141 -7.25 -10.67 -1.63
CA LEU A 141 -8.41 -11.53 -1.35
C LEU A 141 -9.30 -10.93 -0.25
N HIS A 142 -8.67 -10.42 0.83
CA HIS A 142 -9.38 -9.74 1.90
C HIS A 142 -10.06 -8.46 1.38
N LEU A 143 -9.35 -7.67 0.59
CA LEU A 143 -9.86 -6.42 0.03
C LEU A 143 -11.10 -6.65 -0.85
N VAL A 144 -11.06 -7.66 -1.74
CA VAL A 144 -12.18 -8.02 -2.63
C VAL A 144 -13.40 -8.47 -1.84
N ARG A 145 -13.21 -9.16 -0.71
CA ARG A 145 -14.30 -9.70 0.12
C ARG A 145 -14.86 -8.72 1.13
N HIS A 146 -14.00 -7.85 1.69
CA HIS A 146 -14.34 -7.04 2.87
C HIS A 146 -14.23 -5.53 2.63
N GLY A 147 -13.69 -5.11 1.48
CA GLY A 147 -13.54 -3.67 1.14
C GLY A 147 -12.32 -3.00 1.79
N GLU A 148 -11.46 -3.75 2.48
CA GLU A 148 -10.25 -3.25 3.11
C GLU A 148 -9.08 -4.24 2.99
N PRO A 149 -7.82 -3.77 2.90
CA PRO A 149 -6.66 -4.64 2.81
C PRO A 149 -6.39 -5.38 4.13
N LEU A 150 -5.82 -6.58 4.03
CA LEU A 150 -5.35 -7.32 5.20
C LEU A 150 -4.05 -6.70 5.73
N MET A 151 -4.19 -5.76 6.66
CA MET A 151 -3.01 -5.11 7.25
C MET A 151 -2.30 -6.05 8.24
N GLN A 152 -3.03 -6.60 9.19
CA GLN A 152 -2.47 -7.58 10.14
C GLN A 152 -2.71 -8.99 9.61
N VAL A 153 -1.63 -9.70 9.27
CA VAL A 153 -1.72 -11.03 8.64
C VAL A 153 -2.29 -12.13 9.54
N GLY A 154 -2.40 -11.86 10.84
CA GLY A 154 -3.09 -12.72 11.81
C GLY A 154 -2.64 -14.19 11.74
N PRO A 155 -3.57 -15.12 11.45
CA PRO A 155 -3.27 -16.55 11.45
C PRO A 155 -2.23 -17.00 10.41
N HIS A 156 -1.93 -16.15 9.43
CA HIS A 156 -0.92 -16.46 8.41
C HIS A 156 0.52 -16.12 8.84
N ARG A 157 0.70 -15.46 10.02
CA ARG A 157 1.99 -14.94 10.48
C ARG A 157 3.08 -15.99 10.50
N GLU A 158 2.87 -17.08 11.21
CA GLU A 158 3.90 -18.11 11.38
C GLU A 158 4.31 -18.75 10.05
N ARG A 159 3.35 -19.03 9.19
CA ARG A 159 3.62 -19.58 7.86
C ARG A 159 4.40 -18.59 6.97
N LEU A 160 4.04 -17.32 6.98
CA LEU A 160 4.75 -16.29 6.22
C LEU A 160 6.18 -16.08 6.74
N LEU A 161 6.37 -16.10 8.07
CA LEU A 161 7.71 -16.01 8.66
C LEU A 161 8.57 -17.24 8.36
N ALA A 162 7.99 -18.46 8.42
CA ALA A 162 8.68 -19.69 8.02
C ALA A 162 9.15 -19.61 6.54
N ILE A 163 8.30 -19.08 5.66
CA ILE A 163 8.68 -18.83 4.25
C ILE A 163 9.80 -17.80 4.16
N LYS A 164 9.71 -16.68 4.91
CA LYS A 164 10.76 -15.65 4.94
C LYS A 164 12.12 -16.22 5.36
N ARG A 165 12.13 -17.22 6.25
CA ARG A 165 13.35 -17.93 6.71
C ARG A 165 13.81 -19.06 5.78
N GLY A 166 13.03 -19.38 4.72
CA GLY A 166 13.34 -20.47 3.80
C GLY A 166 13.08 -21.88 4.38
N GLU A 167 12.23 -22.00 5.38
CA GLU A 167 11.90 -23.26 6.07
C GLU A 167 10.81 -24.07 5.34
N VAL A 168 10.12 -23.45 4.36
CA VAL A 168 9.04 -24.09 3.60
C VAL A 168 9.54 -24.41 2.19
N PRO A 169 9.39 -25.67 1.71
CA PRO A 169 9.80 -26.06 0.37
C PRO A 169 9.10 -25.22 -0.72
N TRP A 170 9.85 -24.87 -1.78
CA TRP A 170 9.28 -24.06 -2.88
C TRP A 170 7.99 -24.67 -3.46
N ALA A 171 7.91 -25.98 -3.61
CA ALA A 171 6.73 -26.65 -4.14
C ALA A 171 5.46 -26.36 -3.33
N GLU A 172 5.57 -26.27 -2.00
CA GLU A 172 4.45 -25.93 -1.11
C GLU A 172 4.10 -24.45 -1.20
N VAL A 173 5.11 -23.59 -1.29
CA VAL A 173 4.93 -22.14 -1.49
C VAL A 173 4.21 -21.87 -2.80
N ASP A 174 4.63 -22.47 -3.90
CA ASP A 174 4.00 -22.30 -5.20
C ASP A 174 2.60 -22.90 -5.27
N ALA A 175 2.37 -24.03 -4.62
CA ALA A 175 1.03 -24.58 -4.47
C ALA A 175 0.08 -23.63 -3.74
N TRP A 176 0.53 -23.01 -2.63
CA TRP A 176 -0.25 -22.02 -1.91
C TRP A 176 -0.50 -20.76 -2.73
N ARG A 177 0.52 -20.25 -3.42
CA ARG A 177 0.38 -19.11 -4.35
C ARG A 177 -0.70 -19.39 -5.41
N ARG A 178 -0.65 -20.56 -6.07
CA ARG A 178 -1.65 -20.94 -7.08
C ARG A 178 -3.04 -21.03 -6.50
N SER A 179 -3.18 -21.58 -5.30
CA SER A 179 -4.47 -21.66 -4.60
C SER A 179 -5.02 -20.26 -4.32
N LEU A 180 -4.21 -19.36 -3.77
CA LEU A 180 -4.62 -17.97 -3.50
C LEU A 180 -4.98 -17.21 -4.78
N SER A 181 -4.22 -17.40 -5.86
CA SER A 181 -4.51 -16.76 -7.15
C SER A 181 -5.82 -17.26 -7.75
N ALA A 182 -6.09 -18.57 -7.69
CA ALA A 182 -7.34 -19.15 -8.14
C ALA A 182 -8.54 -18.67 -7.29
N GLU A 183 -8.35 -18.62 -5.97
CA GLU A 183 -9.37 -18.12 -5.04
C GLU A 183 -9.66 -16.63 -5.28
N LEU A 184 -8.64 -15.79 -5.51
CA LEU A 184 -8.80 -14.39 -5.84
C LEU A 184 -9.55 -14.19 -7.16
N ALA A 185 -9.25 -15.00 -8.18
CA ALA A 185 -9.94 -14.94 -9.47
C ALA A 185 -11.41 -15.30 -9.35
N ALA A 186 -11.76 -16.30 -8.52
CA ALA A 186 -13.12 -16.79 -8.33
C ALA A 186 -13.93 -16.04 -7.25
N ALA A 187 -13.27 -15.27 -6.39
CA ALA A 187 -13.94 -14.61 -5.27
C ALA A 187 -15.03 -13.63 -5.75
N PRO A 188 -16.23 -13.66 -5.19
CA PRO A 188 -17.23 -12.62 -5.44
C PRO A 188 -16.65 -11.27 -5.01
N CYS A 189 -16.88 -10.23 -5.82
CA CYS A 189 -16.42 -8.88 -5.55
C CYS A 189 -17.58 -8.01 -5.09
N THR A 190 -17.46 -7.42 -3.92
CA THR A 190 -18.45 -6.47 -3.37
C THR A 190 -18.09 -5.02 -3.64
N LEU A 191 -16.93 -4.80 -4.28
CA LEU A 191 -16.40 -3.46 -4.55
C LEU A 191 -17.10 -2.82 -5.76
N PRO A 192 -17.16 -1.48 -5.82
CA PRO A 192 -17.66 -0.79 -6.99
C PRO A 192 -16.76 -1.05 -8.21
N GLU A 193 -17.34 -1.02 -9.41
CA GLU A 193 -16.60 -1.19 -10.68
C GLU A 193 -15.47 -0.16 -10.82
N ARG A 194 -15.71 1.09 -10.37
CA ARG A 194 -14.78 2.22 -10.46
C ARG A 194 -14.66 2.94 -9.14
N PRO A 195 -13.48 3.53 -8.84
CA PRO A 195 -13.31 4.35 -7.65
C PRO A 195 -14.13 5.65 -7.77
N ASP A 196 -14.48 6.25 -6.63
CA ASP A 196 -15.18 7.54 -6.58
C ASP A 196 -14.21 8.70 -6.81
N ARG A 197 -13.83 8.86 -8.07
CA ARG A 197 -12.89 9.89 -8.52
C ARG A 197 -13.35 11.29 -8.12
N ARG A 198 -14.65 11.59 -8.17
CA ARG A 198 -15.18 12.91 -7.85
C ARG A 198 -14.89 13.30 -6.40
N ARG A 199 -15.15 12.42 -5.44
CA ARG A 199 -14.83 12.68 -4.03
C ARG A 199 -13.33 12.91 -3.81
N VAL A 200 -12.49 12.21 -4.53
CA VAL A 200 -11.03 12.38 -4.46
C VAL A 200 -10.61 13.74 -5.05
N GLU A 201 -11.20 14.16 -6.17
CA GLU A 201 -10.94 15.47 -6.77
C GLU A 201 -11.43 16.62 -5.88
N ASP A 202 -12.61 16.48 -5.25
CA ASP A 202 -13.14 17.46 -4.29
C ASP A 202 -12.22 17.60 -3.07
N PHE A 203 -11.69 16.49 -2.55
CA PHE A 203 -10.68 16.49 -1.49
C PHE A 203 -9.41 17.21 -1.92
N LEU A 204 -8.85 16.86 -3.08
CA LEU A 204 -7.62 17.49 -3.60
C LEU A 204 -7.82 19.00 -3.76
N ALA A 205 -8.95 19.43 -4.34
CA ALA A 205 -9.29 20.84 -4.48
C ALA A 205 -9.37 21.58 -3.14
N SER A 206 -9.88 20.92 -2.09
CA SER A 206 -9.92 21.52 -0.73
C SER A 206 -8.51 21.70 -0.17
N VAL A 207 -7.64 20.68 -0.30
CA VAL A 207 -6.24 20.77 0.14
C VAL A 207 -5.50 21.88 -0.59
N ARG A 208 -5.70 22.02 -1.91
CA ARG A 208 -5.07 23.09 -2.71
C ARG A 208 -5.51 24.48 -2.26
N ARG A 209 -6.79 24.68 -1.92
CA ARG A 209 -7.30 25.96 -1.40
C ARG A 209 -6.74 26.31 -0.02
N GLU A 210 -6.54 25.32 0.84
CA GLU A 210 -5.99 25.51 2.18
C GLU A 210 -4.47 25.80 2.18
N ASN A 211 -3.77 25.50 1.06
CA ASN A 211 -2.32 25.69 0.89
C ASN A 211 -1.98 26.75 -0.19
N LEU A 212 -2.87 27.73 -0.38
CA LEU A 212 -2.63 28.88 -1.26
C LEU A 212 -1.54 29.81 -0.73
#